data_51e78085c1119789714ce91d8d3653e6
#
_entry.id   51e78085c1119789714ce91d8d3653e6
#
_cell.length_a   1.000
_cell.length_b   1.000
_cell.length_c   1.000
_cell.angle_alpha   90.00
_cell.angle_beta   90.00
_cell.angle_gamma   90.00
#
_symmetry.space_group_name_H-M   'P 1'
#
loop_
_entity.id
_entity.type
_entity.pdbx_description
1 polymer ?
#
loop_
_entity_poly.entity_id
_entity_poly.type
_entity_poly.pdbx_seq_one_letter_code
_entity_poly.pdbx_strand_id
1 'polypeptide(L)'
;MKARILALLLALVMVASLFAACSAGKTGTPDASTGTSQTPDDSKTTEDTKPAKTEKTKIVYWHAYTDQHEEKFLELAAAFNASQDEYELVAEQQPYSEIDSKTMQAVRNGTGPDLVNMYPSDAVNYLNEGRLVDLSVYINDPEIGIPNFKDNVPAGQY
;
A
#
# COMPACT_ATOMS: atom_id res chain seq x y z
N MET A 1 20.85 45.77 -2.89
CA MET A 1 19.55 45.91 -2.23
C MET A 1 18.39 45.89 -3.23
N LYS A 2 18.42 46.65 -4.33
CA LYS A 2 17.32 46.71 -5.31
C LYS A 2 16.97 45.38 -5.97
N ALA A 3 17.94 44.51 -6.31
CA ALA A 3 17.69 43.18 -6.93
C ALA A 3 17.01 42.19 -5.97
N ARG A 4 17.27 42.25 -4.67
CA ARG A 4 16.63 41.37 -3.68
C ARG A 4 15.20 41.78 -3.38
N ILE A 5 14.90 43.07 -3.44
CA ILE A 5 13.54 43.59 -3.29
C ILE A 5 12.67 43.25 -4.51
N LEU A 6 13.26 43.29 -5.72
CA LEU A 6 12.58 42.90 -6.96
C LEU A 6 12.24 41.40 -6.99
N ALA A 7 13.16 40.55 -6.49
CA ALA A 7 12.92 39.09 -6.39
C ALA A 7 11.80 38.76 -5.38
N LEU A 8 11.72 39.47 -4.26
CA LEU A 8 10.66 39.30 -3.26
C LEU A 8 9.29 39.76 -3.77
N LEU A 9 9.25 40.85 -4.55
CA LEU A 9 8.01 41.32 -5.15
C LEU A 9 7.50 40.36 -6.25
N LEU A 10 8.39 39.75 -7.04
CA LEU A 10 8.02 38.77 -8.04
C LEU A 10 7.47 37.46 -7.40
N ALA A 11 8.04 37.03 -6.28
CA ALA A 11 7.54 35.88 -5.54
C ALA A 11 6.16 36.12 -4.93
N LEU A 12 5.88 37.36 -4.46
CA LEU A 12 4.58 37.70 -3.88
C LEU A 12 3.45 37.71 -4.91
N VAL A 13 3.75 38.11 -6.16
CA VAL A 13 2.77 38.12 -7.27
C VAL A 13 2.39 36.67 -7.69
N MET A 14 3.33 35.74 -7.63
CA MET A 14 3.06 34.33 -7.95
C MET A 14 2.13 33.63 -6.95
N VAL A 15 2.17 34.02 -5.67
CA VAL A 15 1.31 33.45 -4.62
C VAL A 15 -0.12 33.99 -4.70
N ALA A 16 -0.32 35.22 -5.17
CA ALA A 16 -1.63 35.83 -5.27
C ALA A 16 -2.51 35.27 -6.41
N SER A 17 -1.93 34.64 -7.42
CA SER A 17 -2.66 34.07 -8.58
C SER A 17 -3.30 32.70 -8.34
N LEU A 18 -3.07 32.04 -7.19
CA LEU A 18 -3.61 30.72 -6.86
C LEU A 18 -4.97 30.75 -6.15
N PHE A 19 -5.51 31.91 -5.79
CA PHE A 19 -6.77 32.02 -5.05
C PHE A 19 -7.99 32.45 -5.88
N ALA A 20 -7.89 32.59 -7.21
CA ALA A 20 -8.96 33.13 -8.04
C ALA A 20 -9.78 32.10 -8.84
N ALA A 21 -9.75 30.82 -8.52
CA ALA A 21 -10.45 29.78 -9.27
C ALA A 21 -11.43 28.97 -8.42
N CYS A 22 -12.29 29.62 -7.65
CA CYS A 22 -13.48 28.98 -7.07
C CYS A 22 -14.54 30.04 -6.75
N SER A 23 -15.24 30.55 -7.77
CA SER A 23 -16.56 31.15 -7.57
C SER A 23 -17.25 31.37 -8.93
N ALA A 24 -18.09 30.45 -9.32
CA ALA A 24 -19.23 30.73 -10.18
C ALA A 24 -20.33 29.73 -9.86
N GLY A 25 -21.20 30.19 -9.01
CA GLY A 25 -22.46 29.62 -8.70
C GLY A 25 -23.47 29.71 -9.84
N LYS A 26 -24.53 28.92 -9.72
CA LYS A 26 -25.82 29.38 -10.24
C LYS A 26 -26.97 28.80 -9.41
N THR A 27 -27.64 29.71 -8.78
CA THR A 27 -28.97 29.69 -8.20
C THR A 27 -30.04 29.18 -9.17
N GLY A 28 -31.01 28.46 -8.63
CA GLY A 28 -32.28 28.19 -9.25
C GLY A 28 -33.20 27.50 -8.25
N THR A 29 -34.06 28.27 -7.61
CA THR A 29 -35.10 27.93 -6.66
C THR A 29 -36.44 27.76 -7.41
N PRO A 30 -37.56 27.39 -6.76
CA PRO A 30 -38.23 26.09 -6.84
C PRO A 30 -39.57 26.21 -7.58
N ASP A 31 -40.20 25.11 -7.86
CA ASP A 31 -41.65 25.09 -7.92
C ASP A 31 -42.26 23.78 -7.43
N ALA A 32 -43.31 23.97 -6.69
CA ALA A 32 -44.11 22.97 -6.02
C ALA A 32 -45.23 22.45 -6.93
N SER A 33 -45.58 21.17 -6.84
CA SER A 33 -46.98 20.73 -6.84
C SER A 33 -47.13 19.23 -6.57
N THR A 34 -47.68 18.94 -5.45
CA THR A 34 -48.89 18.17 -5.10
C THR A 34 -49.21 16.89 -5.88
N GLY A 35 -49.25 15.79 -5.15
CA GLY A 35 -50.41 14.88 -5.15
C GLY A 35 -50.24 13.53 -5.80
N THR A 36 -50.23 12.50 -5.05
CA THR A 36 -51.28 11.51 -4.82
C THR A 36 -50.74 10.13 -4.53
N SER A 37 -51.18 9.62 -3.45
CA SER A 37 -51.12 8.27 -2.88
C SER A 37 -51.45 7.14 -3.90
N GLN A 38 -50.67 6.06 -3.86
CA GLN A 38 -51.19 4.67 -3.89
C GLN A 38 -50.05 3.65 -3.58
N THR A 39 -50.26 2.90 -2.57
CA THR A 39 -49.62 1.61 -2.16
C THR A 39 -50.62 0.48 -2.55
N PRO A 40 -50.24 -0.78 -2.50
CA PRO A 40 -48.98 -1.53 -2.66
C PRO A 40 -49.03 -2.54 -3.81
N ASP A 41 -47.91 -2.99 -4.31
CA ASP A 41 -47.83 -4.33 -4.91
C ASP A 41 -46.60 -5.07 -4.44
N ASP A 42 -46.87 -6.20 -3.88
CA ASP A 42 -45.99 -7.14 -3.22
C ASP A 42 -45.29 -7.95 -4.32
N SER A 43 -44.04 -7.64 -4.61
CA SER A 43 -43.18 -8.47 -5.48
C SER A 43 -41.88 -8.78 -4.80
N LYS A 44 -41.89 -9.91 -4.13
CA LYS A 44 -40.76 -10.56 -3.47
C LYS A 44 -39.69 -10.90 -4.52
N THR A 45 -38.81 -9.97 -4.82
CA THR A 45 -37.58 -10.25 -5.54
C THR A 45 -36.58 -10.81 -4.55
N THR A 46 -36.32 -12.10 -4.69
CA THR A 46 -35.21 -12.78 -4.03
C THR A 46 -33.94 -12.20 -4.63
N GLU A 47 -33.33 -11.23 -3.96
CA GLU A 47 -31.95 -10.83 -4.24
C GLU A 47 -31.06 -12.02 -3.87
N ASP A 48 -30.53 -12.64 -4.91
CA ASP A 48 -29.40 -13.56 -4.83
C ASP A 48 -28.21 -12.75 -4.26
N THR A 49 -28.06 -12.79 -2.96
CA THR A 49 -26.93 -12.16 -2.28
C THR A 49 -25.69 -12.97 -2.64
N LYS A 50 -25.05 -12.62 -3.78
CA LYS A 50 -23.69 -13.01 -4.08
C LYS A 50 -22.85 -12.66 -2.86
N PRO A 51 -22.10 -13.59 -2.26
CA PRO A 51 -21.24 -13.28 -1.12
C PRO A 51 -20.36 -12.10 -1.48
N ALA A 52 -20.37 -11.06 -0.66
CA ALA A 52 -19.46 -9.95 -0.80
C ALA A 52 -18.04 -10.54 -0.73
N LYS A 53 -17.28 -10.45 -1.82
CA LYS A 53 -15.89 -10.89 -1.87
C LYS A 53 -15.14 -10.03 -0.84
N THR A 54 -14.74 -10.63 0.26
CA THR A 54 -13.95 -9.96 1.31
C THR A 54 -12.70 -9.41 0.63
N GLU A 55 -12.42 -8.12 0.80
CA GLU A 55 -11.22 -7.51 0.25
C GLU A 55 -10.00 -8.14 0.91
N LYS A 56 -9.04 -8.61 0.10
CA LYS A 56 -7.80 -9.23 0.61
C LYS A 56 -6.95 -8.19 1.33
N THR A 57 -6.31 -8.60 2.41
CA THR A 57 -5.28 -7.77 3.08
C THR A 57 -4.04 -7.70 2.20
N LYS A 58 -3.61 -6.48 1.86
CA LYS A 58 -2.40 -6.28 1.05
C LYS A 58 -1.14 -6.44 1.89
N ILE A 59 -0.17 -7.15 1.33
CA ILE A 59 1.19 -7.30 1.84
C ILE A 59 2.12 -6.73 0.78
N VAL A 60 2.73 -5.59 1.06
CA VAL A 60 3.65 -4.92 0.13
C VAL A 60 5.06 -5.48 0.30
N TYR A 61 5.64 -6.00 -0.77
CA TYR A 61 6.98 -6.55 -0.79
C TYR A 61 7.89 -5.77 -1.75
N TRP A 62 8.89 -5.09 -1.21
CA TRP A 62 9.91 -4.41 -2.01
C TRP A 62 11.08 -5.34 -2.31
N HIS A 63 11.49 -5.40 -3.58
CA HIS A 63 12.58 -6.24 -4.04
C HIS A 63 13.45 -5.51 -5.07
N ALA A 64 14.69 -5.98 -5.20
CA ALA A 64 15.63 -5.49 -6.21
C ALA A 64 15.95 -6.56 -7.26
N TYR A 65 15.08 -7.56 -7.41
CA TYR A 65 15.26 -8.58 -8.44
C TYR A 65 15.08 -7.97 -9.82
N THR A 66 15.85 -8.49 -10.79
CA THR A 66 15.78 -8.13 -12.21
C THR A 66 15.75 -9.38 -13.07
N ASP A 67 15.38 -9.21 -14.34
CA ASP A 67 15.45 -10.26 -15.35
C ASP A 67 14.73 -11.55 -14.93
N GLN A 68 15.39 -12.69 -15.09
CA GLN A 68 14.81 -14.00 -14.76
C GLN A 68 14.45 -14.17 -13.28
N HIS A 69 15.15 -13.50 -12.36
CA HIS A 69 14.84 -13.59 -10.94
C HIS A 69 13.54 -12.85 -10.63
N GLU A 70 13.32 -11.70 -11.24
CA GLU A 70 12.06 -10.96 -11.11
C GLU A 70 10.89 -11.76 -11.69
N GLU A 71 11.06 -12.30 -12.91
CA GLU A 71 10.04 -13.12 -13.55
C GLU A 71 9.62 -14.29 -12.65
N LYS A 72 10.59 -15.03 -12.11
CA LYS A 72 10.30 -16.15 -11.20
C LYS A 72 9.67 -15.73 -9.89
N PHE A 73 10.07 -14.59 -9.36
CA PHE A 73 9.45 -14.06 -8.15
C PHE A 73 7.99 -13.65 -8.39
N LEU A 74 7.70 -13.00 -9.51
CA LEU A 74 6.34 -12.63 -9.88
C LEU A 74 5.43 -13.85 -10.13
N GLU A 75 5.97 -14.92 -10.73
CA GLU A 75 5.25 -16.20 -10.85
C GLU A 75 4.88 -16.77 -9.47
N LEU A 76 5.83 -16.76 -8.51
CA LEU A 76 5.58 -17.22 -7.14
C LEU A 76 4.55 -16.34 -6.41
N ALA A 77 4.64 -15.03 -6.56
CA ALA A 77 3.68 -14.09 -5.99
C ALA A 77 2.27 -14.32 -6.56
N ALA A 78 2.16 -14.55 -7.86
CA ALA A 78 0.89 -14.87 -8.50
C ALA A 78 0.32 -16.21 -8.01
N ALA A 79 1.16 -17.25 -7.87
CA ALA A 79 0.76 -18.54 -7.33
C ALA A 79 0.27 -18.42 -5.88
N PHE A 80 0.98 -17.66 -5.04
CA PHE A 80 0.54 -17.35 -3.67
C PHE A 80 -0.83 -16.66 -3.67
N ASN A 81 -1.00 -15.62 -4.47
CA ASN A 81 -2.25 -14.85 -4.54
C ASN A 81 -3.44 -15.69 -5.05
N ALA A 82 -3.16 -16.73 -5.86
CA ALA A 82 -4.18 -17.65 -6.36
C ALA A 82 -4.50 -18.78 -5.37
N SER A 83 -3.64 -19.08 -4.42
CA SER A 83 -3.77 -20.22 -3.50
C SER A 83 -4.70 -19.97 -2.31
N GLN A 84 -5.04 -18.72 -2.04
CA GLN A 84 -5.82 -18.31 -0.87
C GLN A 84 -6.56 -16.98 -1.15
N ASP A 85 -7.54 -16.62 -0.30
CA ASP A 85 -8.39 -15.44 -0.48
C ASP A 85 -8.25 -14.37 0.63
N GLU A 86 -7.31 -14.56 1.56
CA GLU A 86 -7.11 -13.65 2.70
C GLU A 86 -6.13 -12.53 2.41
N TYR A 87 -5.05 -12.82 1.66
CA TYR A 87 -3.94 -11.90 1.41
C TYR A 87 -3.69 -11.66 -0.07
N GLU A 88 -3.18 -10.48 -0.39
CA GLU A 88 -2.66 -10.13 -1.71
C GLU A 88 -1.21 -9.67 -1.58
N LEU A 89 -0.27 -10.47 -2.06
CA LEU A 89 1.13 -10.07 -2.14
C LEU A 89 1.32 -9.11 -3.33
N VAL A 90 1.69 -7.88 -3.03
CA VAL A 90 1.97 -6.82 -4.01
C VAL A 90 3.48 -6.65 -4.10
N ALA A 91 4.07 -7.12 -5.20
CA ALA A 91 5.50 -7.03 -5.45
C ALA A 91 5.83 -5.68 -6.11
N GLU A 92 6.74 -4.92 -5.52
CA GLU A 92 7.20 -3.63 -6.03
C GLU A 92 8.71 -3.64 -6.22
N GLN A 93 9.15 -3.51 -7.49
CA GLN A 93 10.57 -3.43 -7.79
C GLN A 93 11.14 -2.08 -7.38
N GLN A 94 12.30 -2.10 -6.73
CA GLN A 94 13.09 -0.93 -6.40
C GLN A 94 14.48 -1.03 -7.03
N PRO A 95 15.09 0.10 -7.44
CA PRO A 95 16.48 0.07 -7.92
C PRO A 95 17.43 -0.49 -6.86
N TYR A 96 18.27 -1.44 -7.26
CA TYR A 96 19.22 -2.10 -6.35
C TYR A 96 20.08 -1.12 -5.54
N SER A 97 20.56 -0.05 -6.17
CA SER A 97 21.40 0.97 -5.52
C SER A 97 20.65 1.85 -4.52
N GLU A 98 19.33 1.80 -4.49
CA GLU A 98 18.49 2.72 -3.72
C GLU A 98 17.60 2.01 -2.70
N ILE A 99 17.36 0.69 -2.87
CA ILE A 99 16.37 -0.03 -2.07
C ILE A 99 16.60 0.11 -0.57
N ASP A 100 17.84 0.01 -0.09
CA ASP A 100 18.14 0.16 1.33
C ASP A 100 17.81 1.56 1.85
N SER A 101 18.33 2.61 1.21
CA SER A 101 18.11 3.99 1.63
C SER A 101 16.63 4.40 1.55
N LYS A 102 15.93 3.99 0.49
CA LYS A 102 14.49 4.23 0.33
C LYS A 102 13.68 3.52 1.40
N THR A 103 13.99 2.23 1.66
CA THR A 103 13.28 1.46 2.68
C THR A 103 13.49 2.07 4.04
N MET A 104 14.74 2.40 4.42
CA MET A 104 15.02 3.03 5.70
C MET A 104 14.26 4.34 5.88
N GLN A 105 14.23 5.18 4.84
CA GLN A 105 13.47 6.43 4.88
C GLN A 105 11.96 6.18 5.02
N ALA A 106 11.41 5.25 4.24
CA ALA A 106 9.99 4.94 4.26
C ALA A 106 9.56 4.34 5.62
N VAL A 107 10.35 3.43 6.18
CA VAL A 107 10.10 2.82 7.50
C VAL A 107 10.13 3.87 8.61
N ARG A 108 11.10 4.79 8.60
CA ARG A 108 11.15 5.91 9.56
C ARG A 108 9.93 6.82 9.49
N ASN A 109 9.37 6.98 8.29
CA ASN A 109 8.17 7.78 8.04
C ASN A 109 6.85 7.01 8.26
N GLY A 110 6.91 5.71 8.59
CA GLY A 110 5.72 4.87 8.75
C GLY A 110 5.01 4.53 7.43
N THR A 111 5.71 4.60 6.31
CA THR A 111 5.21 4.31 4.95
C THR A 111 6.02 3.21 4.26
N GLY A 112 6.79 2.45 5.02
CA GLY A 112 7.61 1.36 4.50
C GLY A 112 6.78 0.16 4.03
N PRO A 113 7.41 -0.77 3.27
CA PRO A 113 6.80 -2.03 2.91
C PRO A 113 6.65 -2.95 4.12
N ASP A 114 5.78 -3.96 4.02
CA ASP A 114 5.66 -5.03 5.02
C ASP A 114 6.84 -5.99 4.97
N LEU A 115 7.36 -6.25 3.76
CA LEU A 115 8.49 -7.12 3.50
C LEU A 115 9.49 -6.42 2.57
N VAL A 116 10.77 -6.70 2.75
CA VAL A 116 11.83 -6.20 1.87
C VAL A 116 12.93 -7.24 1.68
N ASN A 117 13.42 -7.35 0.45
CA ASN A 117 14.63 -8.11 0.13
C ASN A 117 15.86 -7.24 0.41
N MET A 118 16.72 -7.69 1.32
CA MET A 118 17.96 -6.96 1.67
C MET A 118 19.08 -7.93 2.04
N TYR A 119 20.31 -7.44 2.08
CA TYR A 119 21.43 -8.20 2.62
C TYR A 119 21.40 -8.22 4.15
N PRO A 120 21.91 -9.30 4.77
CA PRO A 120 22.04 -9.37 6.24
C PRO A 120 22.84 -8.21 6.85
N SER A 121 23.87 -7.69 6.13
CA SER A 121 24.64 -6.51 6.56
C SER A 121 23.77 -5.27 6.73
N ASP A 122 22.78 -5.08 5.86
CA ASP A 122 21.90 -3.92 5.86
C ASP A 122 20.84 -4.06 6.95
N ALA A 123 20.39 -5.29 7.22
CA ALA A 123 19.41 -5.60 8.26
C ALA A 123 19.88 -5.15 9.67
N VAL A 124 21.18 -5.09 9.94
CA VAL A 124 21.71 -4.63 11.23
C VAL A 124 21.27 -3.21 11.58
N ASN A 125 21.18 -2.32 10.60
CA ASN A 125 20.74 -0.95 10.82
C ASN A 125 19.27 -0.90 11.26
N TYR A 126 18.41 -1.71 10.64
CA TYR A 126 16.99 -1.81 10.99
C TYR A 126 16.78 -2.46 12.35
N LEU A 127 17.59 -3.48 12.67
CA LEU A 127 17.57 -4.13 13.97
C LEU A 127 17.91 -3.14 15.10
N ASN A 128 18.95 -2.33 14.92
CA ASN A 128 19.37 -1.33 15.90
C ASN A 128 18.31 -0.24 16.14
N GLU A 129 17.46 0.03 15.14
CA GLU A 129 16.35 0.97 15.25
C GLU A 129 15.04 0.31 15.72
N GLY A 130 15.05 -1.00 16.01
CA GLY A 130 13.84 -1.73 16.41
C GLY A 130 12.79 -1.80 15.31
N ARG A 131 13.21 -1.88 14.05
CA ARG A 131 12.35 -1.87 12.85
C ARG A 131 12.16 -3.22 12.20
N LEU A 132 12.72 -4.28 12.79
CA LEU A 132 12.54 -5.65 12.33
C LEU A 132 11.66 -6.42 13.32
N VAL A 133 10.85 -7.31 12.76
CA VAL A 133 10.10 -8.29 13.54
C VAL A 133 10.95 -9.54 13.70
N ASP A 134 11.12 -10.02 14.93
CA ASP A 134 11.75 -11.30 15.20
C ASP A 134 10.80 -12.43 14.82
N LEU A 135 11.10 -13.12 13.73
CA LEU A 135 10.29 -14.25 13.25
C LEU A 135 10.53 -15.55 14.01
N SER A 136 11.57 -15.63 14.83
CA SER A 136 11.89 -16.86 15.58
C SER A 136 10.78 -17.29 16.54
N VAL A 137 10.03 -16.33 17.07
CA VAL A 137 8.88 -16.57 17.95
C VAL A 137 7.70 -17.19 17.21
N TYR A 138 7.57 -16.91 15.91
CA TYR A 138 6.50 -17.44 15.06
C TYR A 138 6.88 -18.79 14.42
N ILE A 139 8.14 -18.96 14.01
CA ILE A 139 8.60 -20.19 13.32
C ILE A 139 8.30 -21.46 14.12
N ASN A 140 8.41 -21.39 15.45
CA ASN A 140 8.19 -22.52 16.35
C ASN A 140 6.78 -22.55 16.96
N ASP A 141 5.90 -21.65 16.55
CA ASP A 141 4.52 -21.60 17.05
C ASP A 141 3.75 -22.87 16.60
N PRO A 142 2.97 -23.52 17.49
CA PRO A 142 2.27 -24.75 17.15
C PRO A 142 1.09 -24.57 16.18
N GLU A 143 0.55 -23.36 16.05
CA GLU A 143 -0.61 -23.05 15.22
C GLU A 143 -0.23 -22.41 13.88
N ILE A 144 0.72 -21.48 13.88
CA ILE A 144 1.10 -20.70 12.70
C ILE A 144 2.55 -20.94 12.24
N GLY A 145 3.32 -21.73 12.98
CA GLY A 145 4.72 -22.02 12.69
C GLY A 145 4.92 -22.85 11.42
N ILE A 146 6.16 -22.91 10.98
CA ILE A 146 6.57 -23.70 9.82
C ILE A 146 7.14 -25.04 10.31
N PRO A 147 6.39 -26.15 10.15
CA PRO A 147 6.89 -27.46 10.56
C PRO A 147 8.21 -27.79 9.86
N ASN A 148 9.20 -28.26 10.64
CA ASN A 148 10.52 -28.64 10.13
C ASN A 148 11.24 -27.49 9.39
N PHE A 149 11.06 -26.23 9.83
CA PHE A 149 11.70 -25.06 9.19
C PHE A 149 13.21 -25.28 8.97
N LYS A 150 13.91 -25.80 9.98
CA LYS A 150 15.37 -26.03 9.91
C LYS A 150 15.78 -27.06 8.86
N ASP A 151 14.89 -28.02 8.57
CA ASP A 151 15.16 -29.05 7.56
C ASP A 151 14.95 -28.53 6.14
N ASN A 152 14.18 -27.44 6.00
CA ASN A 152 13.86 -26.80 4.73
C ASN A 152 14.77 -25.61 4.39
N VAL A 153 15.65 -25.22 5.30
CA VAL A 153 16.60 -24.10 5.09
C VAL A 153 18.02 -24.66 5.03
N PRO A 154 18.82 -24.28 4.01
CA PRO A 154 20.21 -24.73 3.92
C PRO A 154 20.99 -24.44 5.19
N ALA A 155 21.84 -25.40 5.59
CA ALA A 155 22.67 -25.26 6.79
C ALA A 155 23.53 -23.97 6.72
N GLY A 156 23.51 -23.16 7.80
CA GLY A 156 24.25 -21.90 7.89
C GLY A 156 23.49 -20.67 7.41
N GLN A 157 22.19 -20.80 7.08
CA GLN A 157 21.32 -19.64 6.75
C GLN A 157 20.35 -19.25 7.88
N TYR A 158 20.52 -19.83 9.07
CA TYR A 158 19.76 -19.50 10.29
C TYR A 158 20.67 -19.54 11.52
#